data_cb8c94eb7b63fa669cb3704dfe9bd391
#
_entry.id   cb8c94eb7b63fa669cb3704dfe9bd391
#
_cell.length_a   1.000
_cell.length_b   1.000
_cell.length_c   1.000
_cell.angle_alpha   90.00
_cell.angle_beta   90.00
_cell.angle_gamma   90.00
#
_symmetry.space_group_name_H-M   'P 1'
#
loop_
_entity.id
_entity.type
_entity.pdbx_description
1 polymer ?
#
loop_
_entity_poly.entity_id
_entity_poly.type
_entity_poly.pdbx_seq_one_letter_code
_entity_poly.pdbx_strand_id
1 'polypeptide(L)'
;MVGIVLTGKENYPEWSRMIKHTLIFNELWKGVCVGEGYKDPVQPNSDKELVIWENKNSKAYPLIAAFVNEEVSRHISSYSTAFEALQKLKELYDSHSALEVV
;
A
#
# COMPACT_ATOMS: atom_id res chain seq x y z
N MET A 1 -0.54 -19.51 4.35
CA MET A 1 -0.65 -18.84 3.07
C MET A 1 0.72 -18.34 2.61
N VAL A 2 1.05 -18.56 1.38
CA VAL A 2 2.31 -18.10 0.84
C VAL A 2 2.11 -16.73 0.20
N GLY A 3 2.80 -15.74 0.72
CA GLY A 3 2.73 -14.40 0.16
C GLY A 3 3.69 -14.24 -1.03
N ILE A 4 3.40 -13.25 -1.87
CA ILE A 4 4.26 -12.91 -3.00
C ILE A 4 5.17 -11.78 -2.56
N VAL A 5 6.47 -11.94 -2.75
CA VAL A 5 7.44 -10.87 -2.46
C VAL A 5 7.65 -10.04 -3.72
N LEU A 6 7.41 -8.74 -3.62
CA LEU A 6 7.58 -7.85 -4.76
C LEU A 6 9.06 -7.70 -5.09
N THR A 7 9.43 -8.03 -6.31
CA THR A 7 10.82 -7.95 -6.79
C THR A 7 11.01 -6.95 -7.92
N GLY A 8 9.92 -6.53 -8.56
CA GLY A 8 9.99 -5.58 -9.66
C GLY A 8 8.72 -5.59 -10.49
N LYS A 9 8.82 -5.01 -11.69
CA LYS A 9 7.68 -4.91 -12.62
C LYS A 9 7.03 -6.24 -12.96
N GLU A 10 7.84 -7.29 -13.05
CA GLU A 10 7.37 -8.58 -13.54
C GLU A 10 6.28 -9.17 -12.66
N ASN A 11 6.40 -9.00 -11.34
CA ASN A 11 5.41 -9.58 -10.45
C ASN A 11 4.54 -8.54 -9.73
N TYR A 12 4.62 -7.27 -10.14
CA TYR A 12 3.81 -6.23 -9.51
C TYR A 12 2.31 -6.46 -9.66
N PRO A 13 1.77 -6.84 -10.83
CA PRO A 13 0.33 -7.05 -10.96
C PRO A 13 -0.21 -8.11 -10.01
N GLU A 14 0.48 -9.23 -9.88
CA GLU A 14 0.08 -10.30 -8.98
C GLU A 14 0.25 -9.88 -7.53
N TRP A 15 1.36 -9.20 -7.25
CA TRP A 15 1.65 -8.72 -5.91
C TRP A 15 0.60 -7.69 -5.45
N SER A 16 0.24 -6.75 -6.32
CA SER A 16 -0.72 -5.71 -5.95
C SER A 16 -2.09 -6.28 -5.62
N ARG A 17 -2.51 -7.33 -6.33
CA ARG A 17 -3.76 -8.01 -6.00
C ARG A 17 -3.67 -8.74 -4.67
N MET A 18 -2.57 -9.45 -4.46
CA MET A 18 -2.35 -10.19 -3.21
C MET A 18 -2.35 -9.24 -2.01
N ILE A 19 -1.57 -8.16 -2.10
CA ILE A 19 -1.45 -7.25 -0.97
C ILE A 19 -2.76 -6.52 -0.68
N LYS A 20 -3.52 -6.18 -1.72
CA LYS A 20 -4.83 -5.57 -1.56
C LYS A 20 -5.77 -6.50 -0.79
N HIS A 21 -5.85 -7.76 -1.21
CA HIS A 21 -6.71 -8.74 -0.55
C HIS A 21 -6.27 -9.01 0.89
N THR A 22 -4.97 -9.03 1.11
CA THR A 22 -4.42 -9.22 2.46
C THR A 22 -4.79 -8.06 3.37
N LEU A 23 -4.69 -6.83 2.86
CA LEU A 23 -5.07 -5.64 3.62
C LEU A 23 -6.56 -5.61 3.89
N ILE A 24 -7.38 -6.00 2.91
CA ILE A 24 -8.82 -6.08 3.10
C ILE A 24 -9.17 -7.12 4.16
N PHE A 25 -8.55 -8.27 4.08
CA PHE A 25 -8.77 -9.36 5.04
C PHE A 25 -8.47 -8.93 6.49
N ASN A 26 -7.46 -8.10 6.64
CA ASN A 26 -7.04 -7.61 7.96
C ASN A 26 -7.72 -6.29 8.34
N GLU A 27 -8.69 -5.85 7.56
CA GLU A 27 -9.43 -4.60 7.79
C GLU A 27 -8.53 -3.36 7.79
N LEU A 28 -7.47 -3.39 6.97
CA LEU A 28 -6.49 -2.32 6.87
C LEU A 28 -6.55 -1.57 5.53
N TRP A 29 -7.47 -1.94 4.65
CA TRP A 29 -7.55 -1.32 3.33
C TRP A 29 -8.34 -0.01 3.36
N LYS A 30 -9.58 -0.10 3.84
CA LYS A 30 -10.49 1.04 3.83
C LYS A 30 -10.10 2.05 4.90
N GLY A 31 -10.00 3.31 4.52
CA GLY A 31 -9.66 4.39 5.44
C GLY A 31 -8.17 4.69 5.53
N VAL A 32 -7.32 3.71 5.26
CA VAL A 32 -5.86 3.88 5.33
C VAL A 32 -5.23 3.82 3.96
N CYS A 33 -5.67 2.89 3.12
CA CYS A 33 -5.13 2.72 1.78
C CYS A 33 -6.06 3.29 0.71
N VAL A 34 -7.36 3.36 0.99
CA VAL A 34 -8.33 3.97 0.09
C VAL A 34 -9.40 4.68 0.92
N GLY A 35 -9.82 5.86 0.45
CA GLY A 35 -10.89 6.63 1.09
C GLY A 35 -12.25 6.31 0.49
N GLU A 36 -13.25 7.08 0.89
CA GLU A 36 -14.60 6.93 0.36
C GLU A 36 -14.65 7.21 -1.14
N GLY A 37 -15.41 6.41 -1.85
CA GLY A 37 -15.57 6.57 -3.29
C GLY A 37 -14.29 6.28 -4.04
N TYR A 38 -13.41 5.46 -3.48
CA TYR A 38 -12.11 5.09 -4.05
C TYR A 38 -11.17 6.26 -4.24
N LYS A 39 -11.37 7.31 -3.46
CA LYS A 39 -10.48 8.46 -3.45
C LYS A 39 -9.32 8.20 -2.49
N ASP A 40 -8.39 9.17 -2.43
CA ASP A 40 -7.28 9.08 -1.50
C ASP A 40 -7.81 9.10 -0.06
N PRO A 41 -7.19 8.32 0.84
CA PRO A 41 -7.61 8.32 2.23
C PRO A 41 -7.30 9.65 2.90
N VAL A 42 -8.18 10.05 3.82
CA VAL A 42 -8.03 11.31 4.54
C VAL A 42 -7.78 11.02 6.02
N GLN A 43 -6.75 11.65 6.57
CA GLN A 43 -6.45 11.51 7.99
C GLN A 43 -7.57 12.14 8.81
N PRO A 44 -8.13 11.43 9.80
CA PRO A 44 -9.23 11.99 10.61
C PRO A 44 -8.82 13.21 11.41
N ASN A 45 -9.79 14.10 11.67
CA ASN A 45 -9.56 15.31 12.44
C ASN A 45 -9.81 15.13 13.94
N SER A 46 -10.67 14.18 14.33
CA SER A 46 -10.95 13.98 15.75
C SER A 46 -9.87 13.11 16.39
N ASP A 47 -9.52 13.40 17.64
CA ASP A 47 -8.48 12.65 18.36
C ASP A 47 -8.81 11.17 18.46
N LYS A 48 -10.06 10.85 18.72
CA LYS A 48 -10.51 9.47 18.85
C LYS A 48 -10.35 8.68 17.57
N GLU A 49 -10.78 9.26 16.46
CA GLU A 49 -10.69 8.60 15.16
C GLU A 49 -9.25 8.56 14.67
N LEU A 50 -8.47 9.58 15.00
CA LEU A 50 -7.06 9.62 14.63
C LEU A 50 -6.27 8.48 15.26
N VAL A 51 -6.54 8.16 16.52
CA VAL A 51 -5.87 7.05 17.20
C VAL A 51 -6.18 5.73 16.48
N ILE A 52 -7.43 5.53 16.08
CA ILE A 52 -7.83 4.34 15.35
C ILE A 52 -7.12 4.28 14.00
N TRP A 53 -7.07 5.41 13.30
CA TRP A 53 -6.41 5.51 12.00
C TRP A 53 -4.92 5.21 12.11
N GLU A 54 -4.26 5.79 13.11
CA GLU A 54 -2.82 5.56 13.32
C GLU A 54 -2.52 4.11 13.66
N ASN A 55 -3.39 3.46 14.45
CA ASN A 55 -3.22 2.05 14.76
C ASN A 55 -3.32 1.18 13.51
N LYS A 56 -4.27 1.50 12.63
CA LYS A 56 -4.41 0.77 11.38
C LYS A 56 -3.21 0.99 10.47
N ASN A 57 -2.75 2.23 10.36
CA ASN A 57 -1.59 2.54 9.54
C ASN A 57 -0.34 1.85 10.05
N SER A 58 -0.17 1.79 11.38
CA SER A 58 0.98 1.15 11.99
C SER A 58 1.03 -0.36 11.76
N LYS A 59 -0.10 -0.95 11.37
CA LYS A 59 -0.17 -2.37 11.01
C LYS A 59 -0.08 -2.56 9.51
N ALA A 60 -0.69 -1.67 8.74
CA ALA A 60 -0.71 -1.77 7.28
C ALA A 60 0.67 -1.56 6.66
N TYR A 61 1.40 -0.58 7.13
CA TYR A 61 2.72 -0.28 6.57
C TYR A 61 3.70 -1.44 6.74
N PRO A 62 3.88 -2.00 7.95
CA PRO A 62 4.78 -3.15 8.11
C PRO A 62 4.32 -4.38 7.33
N LEU A 63 3.01 -4.55 7.16
CA LEU A 63 2.48 -5.66 6.38
C LEU A 63 2.92 -5.55 4.92
N ILE A 64 2.85 -4.35 4.36
CA ILE A 64 3.32 -4.09 2.99
C ILE A 64 4.84 -4.32 2.92
N ALA A 65 5.57 -3.79 3.88
CA ALA A 65 7.03 -3.91 3.92
C ALA A 65 7.51 -5.35 4.05
N ALA A 66 6.70 -6.20 4.67
CA ALA A 66 7.06 -7.61 4.86
C ALA A 66 7.05 -8.39 3.54
N PHE A 67 6.37 -7.89 2.52
CA PHE A 67 6.23 -8.59 1.24
C PHE A 67 6.94 -7.88 0.09
N VAL A 68 8.02 -7.15 0.39
CA VAL A 68 8.88 -6.55 -0.63
C VAL A 68 10.32 -6.99 -0.36
N ASN A 69 11.14 -7.04 -1.42
CA ASN A 69 12.54 -7.38 -1.22
C ASN A 69 13.30 -6.15 -0.71
N GLU A 70 14.59 -6.31 -0.40
CA GLU A 70 15.39 -5.24 0.18
C GLU A 70 15.51 -4.02 -0.73
N GLU A 71 15.68 -4.24 -2.01
CA GLU A 71 15.79 -3.15 -2.98
C GLU A 71 14.50 -2.33 -3.05
N VAL A 72 13.37 -3.01 -3.13
CA VAL A 72 12.05 -2.35 -3.16
C VAL A 72 11.79 -1.62 -1.86
N SER A 73 12.20 -2.21 -0.74
CA SER A 73 12.03 -1.62 0.58
C SER A 73 12.69 -0.24 0.68
N ARG A 74 13.81 -0.04 0.00
CA ARG A 74 14.51 1.25 0.01
C ARG A 74 13.68 2.35 -0.62
N HIS A 75 12.85 2.02 -1.59
CA HIS A 75 12.01 3.01 -2.26
C HIS A 75 10.88 3.51 -1.38
N ILE A 76 10.45 2.71 -0.42
CA ILE A 76 9.31 3.07 0.43
C ILE A 76 9.70 3.44 1.86
N SER A 77 10.97 3.28 2.22
CA SER A 77 11.44 3.49 3.59
C SER A 77 11.29 4.94 4.08
N SER A 78 11.22 5.90 3.17
CA SER A 78 11.08 7.32 3.54
C SER A 78 9.64 7.72 3.80
N TYR A 79 8.68 6.87 3.48
CA TYR A 79 7.27 7.18 3.68
C TYR A 79 6.76 6.65 5.01
N SER A 80 5.80 7.36 5.59
CA SER A 80 5.25 7.01 6.90
C SER A 80 3.88 6.38 6.84
N THR A 81 3.19 6.45 5.71
CA THR A 81 1.85 5.88 5.58
C THR A 81 1.81 4.77 4.55
N ALA A 82 0.91 3.81 4.80
CA ALA A 82 0.70 2.69 3.88
C ALA A 82 0.27 3.19 2.50
N PHE A 83 -0.58 4.22 2.47
CA PHE A 83 -1.05 4.79 1.21
C PHE A 83 0.11 5.32 0.37
N GLU A 84 1.00 6.10 0.98
CA GLU A 84 2.15 6.67 0.27
C GLU A 84 3.07 5.58 -0.26
N ALA A 85 3.30 4.54 0.54
CA ALA A 85 4.13 3.42 0.12
C ALA A 85 3.53 2.71 -1.10
N LEU A 86 2.22 2.44 -1.07
CA LEU A 86 1.55 1.79 -2.18
C LEU A 86 1.54 2.66 -3.44
N GLN A 87 1.34 3.98 -3.27
CA GLN A 87 1.40 4.93 -4.39
C GLN A 87 2.77 4.91 -5.06
N LYS A 88 3.82 4.93 -4.24
CA LYS A 88 5.19 4.91 -4.77
C LYS A 88 5.46 3.63 -5.56
N LEU A 89 5.02 2.50 -5.05
CA LEU A 89 5.21 1.22 -5.74
C LEU A 89 4.43 1.17 -7.05
N LYS A 90 3.25 1.76 -7.06
CA LYS A 90 2.47 1.85 -8.28
C LYS A 90 3.18 2.69 -9.32
N GLU A 91 3.73 3.84 -8.92
CA GLU A 91 4.48 4.70 -9.84
C GLU A 91 5.69 3.99 -10.43
N LEU A 92 6.38 3.20 -9.62
CA LEU A 92 7.60 2.53 -10.05
C LEU A 92 7.34 1.32 -10.94
N TYR A 93 6.29 0.56 -10.65
CA TYR A 93 6.14 -0.77 -11.24
C TYR A 93 4.87 -1.01 -12.03
N ASP A 94 3.92 -0.07 -12.04
CA ASP A 94 2.69 -0.23 -12.79
C ASP A 94 2.95 0.10 -14.27
N SER A 95 3.02 -0.93 -15.09
CA SER A 95 3.32 -0.77 -16.50
C SER A 95 2.21 -0.12 -17.31
N HIS A 96 0.99 -0.09 -16.78
CA HIS A 96 -0.12 0.55 -17.48
C HIS A 96 0.10 2.05 -17.64
N SER A 97 0.72 2.68 -16.65
CA SER A 97 1.01 4.10 -16.71
C SER A 97 1.92 4.44 -17.88
N ALA A 98 2.86 3.58 -18.18
CA ALA A 98 3.78 3.78 -19.30
C ALA A 98 3.08 3.64 -20.65
N LEU A 99 2.11 2.75 -20.74
CA LEU A 99 1.37 2.51 -21.99
C LEU A 99 0.45 3.65 -22.34
N GLU A 100 -0.12 4.31 -21.35
CA GLU A 100 -1.03 5.41 -21.57
C GLU A 100 -0.36 6.67 -22.12
N VAL A 101 0.92 6.76 -21.95
CA VAL A 101 1.69 7.93 -22.42
C VAL A 101 1.89 7.88 -23.94
N VAL A 102 1.78 6.71 -24.49
CA VAL A 102 1.91 6.52 -25.94
C VAL A 102 0.61 6.86 -26.64
#